data_da2cc4b4b83923e526f5a8bc86d74b54
#
_entry.id   da2cc4b4b83923e526f5a8bc86d74b54
#
_cell.length_a   1.000
_cell.length_b   1.000
_cell.length_c   1.000
_cell.angle_alpha   90.00
_cell.angle_beta   90.00
_cell.angle_gamma   90.00
#
_symmetry.space_group_name_H-M   'P 1'
#
loop_
_entity.id
_entity.type
_entity.pdbx_description
1 polymer ?
#
loop_
_entity_poly.entity_id
_entity_poly.type
_entity_poly.pdbx_seq_one_letter_code
_entity_poly.pdbx_strand_id
1 'polypeptide(L)'
;SDLDAEYSDTEISGLKCLVSKGEGRKKFLLRYLYHGRKRAIAIGRWPEVDVTLARKIAMEHKRSLATGTDPKQERENKRQEMTFDELFNQHYLVWAKSAKRSWGKDFQRYRDHIRPAIGQMLLSDITPASILRLQQTLSTSLSAATCNRVIVLIKAVFTWAGRQSITSVHPARVVQLLRENNARQRYFTED
;
A
#
# COMPACT_ATOMS: atom_id res chain seq x y z
N SER A 1 -16.36 -31.61 -9.20
CA SER A 1 -15.93 -30.29 -9.69
C SER A 1 -17.11 -29.58 -10.33
N ASP A 2 -17.38 -28.35 -9.93
CA ASP A 2 -18.50 -27.52 -10.44
C ASP A 2 -18.18 -26.85 -11.79
N LEU A 3 -17.30 -27.44 -12.60
CA LEU A 3 -16.90 -26.94 -13.91
C LEU A 3 -17.63 -27.69 -15.01
N ASP A 4 -18.20 -26.94 -15.97
CA ASP A 4 -18.88 -27.48 -17.14
C ASP A 4 -17.90 -27.61 -18.32
N ALA A 5 -17.05 -26.61 -18.53
CA ALA A 5 -16.03 -26.63 -19.59
C ALA A 5 -14.79 -25.80 -19.23
N GLU A 6 -13.65 -26.22 -19.75
CA GLU A 6 -12.38 -25.49 -19.72
C GLU A 6 -11.89 -25.25 -21.15
N TYR A 7 -11.74 -24.00 -21.54
CA TYR A 7 -11.24 -23.57 -22.82
C TYR A 7 -9.82 -23.02 -22.69
N SER A 8 -8.95 -23.44 -23.61
CA SER A 8 -7.58 -22.91 -23.73
C SER A 8 -7.57 -21.76 -24.70
N ASP A 9 -6.84 -20.70 -24.38
CA ASP A 9 -6.57 -19.61 -25.30
C ASP A 9 -5.58 -20.06 -26.39
N THR A 10 -5.81 -19.62 -27.61
CA THR A 10 -4.99 -20.00 -28.78
C THR A 10 -3.73 -19.17 -28.92
N GLU A 11 -3.70 -17.96 -28.39
CA GLU A 11 -2.57 -17.03 -28.51
C GLU A 11 -1.65 -17.07 -27.29
N ILE A 12 -2.22 -17.19 -26.07
CA ILE A 12 -1.45 -17.17 -24.84
C ILE A 12 -1.48 -18.54 -24.17
N SER A 13 -0.37 -19.26 -24.30
CA SER A 13 -0.18 -20.56 -23.65
C SER A 13 -0.39 -20.46 -22.16
N GLY A 14 -1.25 -21.32 -21.61
CA GLY A 14 -1.59 -21.38 -20.19
C GLY A 14 -2.76 -20.49 -19.77
N LEU A 15 -3.22 -19.54 -20.59
CA LEU A 15 -4.45 -18.81 -20.34
C LEU A 15 -5.66 -19.73 -20.57
N LYS A 16 -6.54 -19.79 -19.57
CA LYS A 16 -7.72 -20.66 -19.58
C LYS A 16 -8.97 -19.87 -19.22
N CYS A 17 -10.07 -20.24 -19.88
CA CYS A 17 -11.41 -19.79 -19.51
C CYS A 17 -12.16 -20.99 -18.89
N LEU A 18 -12.57 -20.85 -17.64
CA LEU A 18 -13.40 -21.85 -16.95
C LEU A 18 -14.86 -21.40 -16.98
N VAL A 19 -15.75 -22.29 -17.34
CA VAL A 19 -17.20 -22.07 -17.35
C VAL A 19 -17.83 -22.93 -16.24
N SER A 20 -18.62 -22.32 -15.35
CA SER A 20 -19.28 -23.02 -14.25
C SER A 20 -20.59 -23.66 -14.70
N LYS A 21 -20.94 -24.82 -14.12
CA LYS A 21 -22.25 -25.46 -14.31
C LYS A 21 -23.39 -24.53 -13.81
N GLY A 22 -24.47 -24.51 -14.55
CA GLY A 22 -25.75 -23.91 -14.16
C GLY A 22 -25.92 -22.42 -14.46
N GLU A 23 -24.92 -21.57 -14.26
CA GLU A 23 -25.06 -20.12 -14.46
C GLU A 23 -24.21 -19.54 -15.59
N GLY A 24 -23.45 -20.38 -16.30
CA GLY A 24 -22.59 -19.95 -17.40
C GLY A 24 -21.52 -18.93 -17.00
N ARG A 25 -21.23 -18.79 -15.70
CA ARG A 25 -20.20 -17.86 -15.20
C ARG A 25 -18.84 -18.23 -15.76
N LYS A 26 -18.19 -17.27 -16.41
CA LYS A 26 -16.86 -17.44 -17.02
C LYS A 26 -15.80 -16.81 -16.13
N LYS A 27 -14.69 -17.55 -15.92
CA LYS A 27 -13.54 -17.08 -15.13
C LYS A 27 -12.26 -17.32 -15.90
N PHE A 28 -11.43 -16.30 -16.00
CA PHE A 28 -10.10 -16.41 -16.62
C PHE A 28 -9.04 -16.68 -15.57
N LEU A 29 -8.09 -17.55 -15.91
CA LEU A 29 -6.90 -17.83 -15.10
C LEU A 29 -5.71 -18.14 -16.01
N LEU A 30 -4.48 -17.88 -15.50
CA LEU A 30 -3.24 -18.30 -16.14
C LEU A 30 -2.64 -19.47 -15.35
N ARG A 31 -2.40 -20.60 -16.04
CA ARG A 31 -1.59 -21.73 -15.52
C ARG A 31 -0.16 -21.61 -16.03
N TYR A 32 0.79 -21.83 -15.16
CA TYR A 32 2.22 -21.71 -15.45
C TYR A 32 3.06 -22.65 -14.60
N LEU A 33 4.33 -22.82 -15.00
CA LEU A 33 5.33 -23.51 -14.20
C LEU A 33 6.25 -22.49 -13.54
N TYR A 34 6.51 -22.67 -12.26
CA TYR A 34 7.47 -21.87 -11.51
C TYR A 34 8.35 -22.79 -10.66
N HIS A 35 9.66 -22.78 -10.92
CA HIS A 35 10.62 -23.73 -10.33
C HIS A 35 10.15 -25.20 -10.39
N GLY A 36 9.67 -25.65 -11.56
CA GLY A 36 9.17 -27.01 -11.78
C GLY A 36 7.80 -27.32 -11.18
N ARG A 37 7.15 -26.40 -10.47
CA ARG A 37 5.83 -26.59 -9.85
C ARG A 37 4.74 -25.96 -10.68
N LYS A 38 3.64 -26.70 -10.90
CA LYS A 38 2.43 -26.17 -11.55
C LYS A 38 1.73 -25.17 -10.62
N ARG A 39 1.49 -23.95 -11.11
CA ARG A 39 0.77 -22.89 -10.40
C ARG A 39 -0.34 -22.31 -11.29
N ALA A 40 -1.30 -21.65 -10.66
CA ALA A 40 -2.34 -20.92 -11.37
C ALA A 40 -2.64 -19.61 -10.64
N ILE A 41 -2.88 -18.53 -11.38
CA ILE A 41 -3.33 -17.24 -10.88
C ILE A 41 -4.64 -16.85 -11.56
N ALA A 42 -5.62 -16.43 -10.76
CA ALA A 42 -6.88 -15.92 -11.28
C ALA A 42 -6.68 -14.52 -11.85
N ILE A 43 -7.20 -14.29 -13.05
CA ILE A 43 -7.15 -13.02 -13.78
C ILE A 43 -8.41 -12.20 -13.47
N GLY A 44 -9.59 -12.78 -13.70
CA GLY A 44 -10.85 -12.09 -13.48
C GLY A 44 -12.05 -12.90 -13.94
N ARG A 45 -13.24 -12.28 -13.90
CA ARG A 45 -14.50 -12.87 -14.32
C ARG A 45 -15.11 -12.07 -15.45
N TRP A 46 -15.81 -12.73 -16.34
CA TRP A 46 -16.74 -12.12 -17.29
C TRP A 46 -17.97 -11.60 -16.55
N PRO A 47 -18.54 -10.41 -16.88
CA PRO A 47 -18.15 -9.54 -17.99
C PRO A 47 -17.05 -8.50 -17.65
N GLU A 48 -16.63 -8.34 -16.38
CA GLU A 48 -15.65 -7.32 -15.95
C GLU A 48 -14.30 -7.46 -16.68
N VAL A 49 -13.94 -8.70 -17.01
CA VAL A 49 -12.72 -9.01 -17.78
C VAL A 49 -13.15 -9.75 -19.06
N ASP A 50 -12.92 -9.13 -20.21
CA ASP A 50 -13.08 -9.76 -21.52
C ASP A 50 -11.81 -10.53 -21.93
N VAL A 51 -11.84 -11.20 -23.08
CA VAL A 51 -10.71 -12.00 -23.59
C VAL A 51 -9.49 -11.12 -23.84
N THR A 52 -9.68 -9.91 -24.37
CA THR A 52 -8.59 -8.98 -24.72
C THR A 52 -7.86 -8.52 -23.46
N LEU A 53 -8.61 -8.11 -22.44
CA LEU A 53 -8.05 -7.72 -21.16
C LEU A 53 -7.41 -8.90 -20.43
N ALA A 54 -8.03 -10.10 -20.50
CA ALA A 54 -7.47 -11.31 -19.92
C ALA A 54 -6.10 -11.66 -20.55
N ARG A 55 -5.96 -11.53 -21.88
CA ARG A 55 -4.68 -11.70 -22.57
C ARG A 55 -3.64 -10.70 -22.14
N LYS A 56 -4.01 -9.41 -22.03
CA LYS A 56 -3.10 -8.35 -21.56
C LYS A 56 -2.56 -8.65 -20.17
N ILE A 57 -3.43 -8.98 -19.22
CA ILE A 57 -3.04 -9.33 -17.85
C ILE A 57 -2.18 -10.61 -17.81
N ALA A 58 -2.53 -11.63 -18.61
CA ALA A 58 -1.74 -12.86 -18.70
C ALA A 58 -0.32 -12.60 -19.24
N MET A 59 -0.17 -11.69 -20.22
CA MET A 59 1.15 -11.27 -20.71
C MET A 59 1.98 -10.54 -19.65
N GLU A 60 1.37 -9.68 -18.85
CA GLU A 60 2.04 -9.01 -17.74
C GLU A 60 2.54 -10.02 -16.69
N HIS A 61 1.71 -11.01 -16.32
CA HIS A 61 2.14 -12.10 -15.45
C HIS A 61 3.29 -12.93 -16.05
N LYS A 62 3.26 -13.21 -17.35
CA LYS A 62 4.37 -13.91 -18.02
C LYS A 62 5.66 -13.09 -18.02
N ARG A 63 5.58 -11.76 -18.16
CA ARG A 63 6.76 -10.89 -18.06
C ARG A 63 7.35 -10.95 -16.63
N SER A 64 6.51 -10.88 -15.60
CA SER A 64 6.98 -11.03 -14.20
C SER A 64 7.66 -12.38 -13.98
N LEU A 65 7.10 -13.46 -14.52
CA LEU A 65 7.73 -14.79 -14.45
C LEU A 65 9.09 -14.85 -15.17
N ALA A 66 9.20 -14.21 -16.33
CA ALA A 66 10.46 -14.12 -17.08
C ALA A 66 11.55 -13.33 -16.33
N THR A 67 11.17 -12.37 -15.48
CA THR A 67 12.08 -11.64 -14.59
C THR A 67 12.33 -12.34 -13.24
N GLY A 68 11.84 -13.58 -13.07
CA GLY A 68 12.06 -14.38 -11.87
C GLY A 68 11.08 -14.11 -10.73
N THR A 69 10.02 -13.32 -10.98
CA THR A 69 9.01 -12.98 -9.97
C THR A 69 7.75 -13.83 -10.16
N ASP A 70 7.33 -14.54 -9.11
CA ASP A 70 6.07 -15.30 -9.14
C ASP A 70 4.87 -14.37 -8.82
N PRO A 71 3.98 -14.10 -9.79
CA PRO A 71 2.87 -13.18 -9.60
C PRO A 71 1.85 -13.67 -8.55
N LYS A 72 1.75 -14.99 -8.34
CA LYS A 72 0.90 -15.55 -7.28
C LYS A 72 1.49 -15.27 -5.90
N GLN A 73 2.79 -15.50 -5.73
CA GLN A 73 3.49 -15.22 -4.48
C GLN A 73 3.48 -13.73 -4.14
N GLU A 74 3.70 -12.87 -5.14
CA GLU A 74 3.63 -11.42 -4.98
C GLU A 74 2.23 -10.98 -4.50
N ARG A 75 1.17 -11.55 -5.08
CA ARG A 75 -0.21 -11.27 -4.68
C ARG A 75 -0.53 -11.78 -3.26
N GLU A 76 0.01 -12.94 -2.88
CA GLU A 76 -0.13 -13.48 -1.53
C GLU A 76 0.64 -12.62 -0.51
N ASN A 77 1.87 -12.21 -0.84
CA ASN A 77 2.66 -11.30 -0.01
C ASN A 77 1.94 -9.96 0.21
N LYS A 78 1.38 -9.36 -0.85
CA LYS A 78 0.56 -8.14 -0.73
C LYS A 78 -0.67 -8.34 0.16
N ARG A 79 -1.31 -9.50 0.14
CA ARG A 79 -2.47 -9.78 1.00
C ARG A 79 -2.11 -9.91 2.48
N GLN A 80 -0.89 -10.32 2.77
CA GLN A 80 -0.34 -10.46 4.14
C GLN A 80 0.40 -9.21 4.59
N GLU A 81 0.55 -8.24 3.69
CA GLU A 81 1.24 -7.01 4.00
C GLU A 81 0.40 -6.12 4.92
N MET A 82 1.08 -5.56 5.89
CA MET A 82 0.51 -4.69 6.90
C MET A 82 0.10 -3.34 6.33
N THR A 83 -1.03 -2.80 6.78
CA THR A 83 -1.44 -1.42 6.54
C THR A 83 -0.67 -0.46 7.46
N PHE A 84 -0.70 0.84 7.12
CA PHE A 84 -0.13 1.85 8.02
C PHE A 84 -0.87 1.93 9.36
N ASP A 85 -2.19 1.68 9.37
CA ASP A 85 -3.02 1.64 10.59
C ASP A 85 -2.57 0.51 11.53
N GLU A 86 -2.31 -0.67 10.99
CA GLU A 86 -1.79 -1.81 11.76
C GLU A 86 -0.38 -1.53 12.28
N LEU A 87 0.53 -1.02 11.43
CA LEU A 87 1.88 -0.61 11.86
C LEU A 87 1.82 0.40 13.00
N PHE A 88 0.98 1.42 12.87
CA PHE A 88 0.87 2.46 13.88
C PHE A 88 0.29 1.94 15.19
N ASN A 89 -0.89 1.31 15.16
CA ASN A 89 -1.63 0.94 16.37
C ASN A 89 -1.07 -0.29 17.07
N GLN A 90 -0.68 -1.32 16.31
CA GLN A 90 -0.25 -2.60 16.89
C GLN A 90 1.23 -2.62 17.26
N HIS A 91 2.05 -1.80 16.63
CA HIS A 91 3.49 -1.81 16.82
C HIS A 91 4.04 -0.47 17.35
N TYR A 92 3.97 0.61 16.55
CA TYR A 92 4.58 1.88 16.93
C TYR A 92 3.99 2.48 18.20
N LEU A 93 2.67 2.53 18.32
CA LEU A 93 1.99 3.13 19.46
C LEU A 93 2.25 2.36 20.77
N VAL A 94 2.34 1.03 20.68
CA VAL A 94 2.68 0.16 21.83
C VAL A 94 4.07 0.53 22.36
N TRP A 95 5.06 0.63 21.46
CA TRP A 95 6.40 1.09 21.82
C TRP A 95 6.39 2.54 22.30
N ALA A 96 5.69 3.45 21.61
CA ALA A 96 5.69 4.87 21.94
C ALA A 96 5.11 5.15 23.34
N LYS A 97 4.11 4.39 23.79
CA LYS A 97 3.54 4.49 25.15
C LYS A 97 4.58 4.22 26.23
N SER A 98 5.50 3.30 26.02
CA SER A 98 6.56 2.97 26.97
C SER A 98 7.78 3.90 26.87
N ALA A 99 8.09 4.40 25.64
CA ALA A 99 9.34 5.10 25.35
C ALA A 99 9.20 6.63 25.27
N LYS A 100 7.97 7.17 25.12
CA LYS A 100 7.76 8.60 24.84
C LYS A 100 6.69 9.23 25.75
N ARG A 101 7.06 10.28 26.48
CA ARG A 101 6.07 11.07 27.25
C ARG A 101 4.99 11.71 26.36
N SER A 102 5.33 12.03 25.09
CA SER A 102 4.44 12.75 24.16
C SER A 102 3.60 11.82 23.25
N TRP A 103 3.51 10.53 23.55
CA TRP A 103 2.79 9.56 22.72
C TRP A 103 1.33 9.96 22.44
N GLY A 104 0.66 10.59 23.40
CA GLY A 104 -0.72 11.07 23.24
C GLY A 104 -0.88 12.12 22.14
N LYS A 105 0.12 13.01 21.96
CA LYS A 105 0.16 13.98 20.86
C LYS A 105 0.42 13.29 19.51
N ASP A 106 1.25 12.24 19.49
CA ASP A 106 1.48 11.44 18.30
C ASP A 106 0.20 10.71 17.89
N PHE A 107 -0.51 10.10 18.86
CA PHE A 107 -1.79 9.44 18.61
C PHE A 107 -2.85 10.41 18.07
N GLN A 108 -2.97 11.62 18.66
CA GLN A 108 -3.90 12.64 18.19
C GLN A 108 -3.62 13.02 16.73
N ARG A 109 -2.35 13.33 16.38
CA ARG A 109 -1.96 13.68 15.00
C ARG A 109 -2.23 12.54 14.03
N TYR A 110 -1.95 11.32 14.47
CA TYR A 110 -2.24 10.13 13.66
C TYR A 110 -3.74 10.01 13.38
N ARG A 111 -4.57 10.01 14.42
CA ARG A 111 -6.03 9.86 14.32
C ARG A 111 -6.66 10.93 13.44
N ASP A 112 -6.26 12.19 13.65
CA ASP A 112 -6.94 13.35 13.06
C ASP A 112 -6.45 13.65 11.64
N HIS A 113 -5.20 13.34 11.30
CA HIS A 113 -4.60 13.76 10.05
C HIS A 113 -4.02 12.64 9.18
N ILE A 114 -3.41 11.61 9.78
CA ILE A 114 -2.69 10.58 9.02
C ILE A 114 -3.63 9.44 8.64
N ARG A 115 -4.37 8.93 9.61
CA ARG A 115 -5.28 7.78 9.43
C ARG A 115 -6.28 7.97 8.29
N PRO A 116 -6.98 9.13 8.17
CA PRO A 116 -7.94 9.32 7.08
C PRO A 116 -7.31 9.30 5.69
N ALA A 117 -6.03 9.69 5.56
CA ALA A 117 -5.35 9.83 4.28
C ALA A 117 -4.61 8.56 3.84
N ILE A 118 -3.85 7.93 4.73
CA ILE A 118 -2.97 6.80 4.40
C ILE A 118 -3.11 5.60 5.34
N GLY A 119 -4.00 5.65 6.35
CA GLY A 119 -4.12 4.59 7.35
C GLY A 119 -4.43 3.23 6.75
N GLN A 120 -5.31 3.15 5.77
CA GLN A 120 -5.73 1.90 5.12
C GLN A 120 -4.82 1.49 3.95
N MET A 121 -3.80 2.27 3.62
CA MET A 121 -2.85 1.90 2.57
C MET A 121 -1.88 0.85 3.08
N LEU A 122 -1.55 -0.13 2.22
CA LEU A 122 -0.45 -1.05 2.47
C LEU A 122 0.88 -0.28 2.52
N LEU A 123 1.82 -0.73 3.32
CA LEU A 123 3.11 -0.04 3.46
C LEU A 123 3.85 0.11 2.14
N SER A 124 3.75 -0.89 1.23
CA SER A 124 4.34 -0.85 -0.12
C SER A 124 3.65 0.15 -1.05
N ASP A 125 2.37 0.44 -0.83
CA ASP A 125 1.60 1.35 -1.67
C ASP A 125 1.75 2.82 -1.25
N ILE A 126 2.34 3.08 -0.07
CA ILE A 126 2.64 4.44 0.38
C ILE A 126 3.87 4.95 -0.36
N THR A 127 3.66 5.95 -1.20
CA THR A 127 4.70 6.60 -2.00
C THR A 127 5.03 8.00 -1.47
N PRO A 128 6.17 8.59 -1.86
CA PRO A 128 6.42 10.01 -1.59
C PRO A 128 5.30 10.93 -2.10
N ALA A 129 4.70 10.59 -3.23
CA ALA A 129 3.60 11.36 -3.82
C ALA A 129 2.34 11.33 -2.94
N SER A 130 2.00 10.20 -2.31
CA SER A 130 0.85 10.12 -1.39
C SER A 130 1.07 11.00 -0.15
N ILE A 131 2.29 11.04 0.37
CA ILE A 131 2.65 11.88 1.54
C ILE A 131 2.68 13.35 1.16
N LEU A 132 3.16 13.70 -0.03
CA LEU A 132 3.11 15.09 -0.53
C LEU A 132 1.67 15.58 -0.72
N ARG A 133 0.77 14.74 -1.24
CA ARG A 133 -0.67 15.08 -1.31
C ARG A 133 -1.25 15.35 0.07
N LEU A 134 -0.93 14.51 1.05
CA LEU A 134 -1.34 14.74 2.44
C LEU A 134 -0.81 16.09 2.95
N GLN A 135 0.48 16.38 2.75
CA GLN A 135 1.07 17.67 3.15
C GLN A 135 0.36 18.86 2.49
N GLN A 136 0.08 18.78 1.19
CA GLN A 136 -0.66 19.80 0.45
C GLN A 136 -2.07 20.00 1.00
N THR A 137 -2.82 18.91 1.21
CA THR A 137 -4.17 18.99 1.79
C THR A 137 -4.15 19.62 3.18
N LEU A 138 -3.20 19.25 4.04
CA LEU A 138 -3.09 19.83 5.38
C LEU A 138 -2.72 21.33 5.33
N SER A 139 -1.90 21.74 4.37
CA SER A 139 -1.47 23.13 4.25
C SER A 139 -2.58 24.11 3.85
N THR A 140 -3.73 23.63 3.37
CA THR A 140 -4.90 24.47 3.08
C THR A 140 -5.63 24.95 4.34
N SER A 141 -5.49 24.24 5.47
CA SER A 141 -6.25 24.50 6.69
C SER A 141 -5.39 24.63 7.95
N LEU A 142 -4.14 24.18 7.90
CA LEU A 142 -3.25 24.17 9.06
C LEU A 142 -1.98 24.99 8.82
N SER A 143 -1.37 25.46 9.93
CA SER A 143 -0.08 26.16 9.87
C SER A 143 1.04 25.22 9.38
N ALA A 144 2.07 25.80 8.72
CA ALA A 144 3.26 25.05 8.29
C ALA A 144 3.88 24.22 9.44
N ALA A 145 3.94 24.77 10.64
CA ALA A 145 4.46 24.08 11.81
C ALA A 145 3.62 22.85 12.20
N THR A 146 2.29 22.92 12.09
CA THR A 146 1.42 21.77 12.37
C THR A 146 1.55 20.70 11.28
N CYS A 147 1.56 21.11 9.99
CA CYS A 147 1.80 20.21 8.89
C CYS A 147 3.15 19.46 9.03
N ASN A 148 4.21 20.20 9.36
CA ASN A 148 5.53 19.63 9.57
C ASN A 148 5.55 18.58 10.68
N ARG A 149 4.84 18.83 11.81
CA ARG A 149 4.73 17.84 12.90
C ARG A 149 4.04 16.55 12.47
N VAL A 150 3.07 16.62 11.56
CA VAL A 150 2.42 15.43 10.98
C VAL A 150 3.42 14.66 10.11
N ILE A 151 4.13 15.34 9.21
CA ILE A 151 5.14 14.69 8.34
C ILE A 151 6.29 14.10 9.15
N VAL A 152 6.76 14.80 10.19
CA VAL A 152 7.79 14.31 11.12
C VAL A 152 7.32 13.03 11.82
N LEU A 153 6.05 12.96 12.22
CA LEU A 153 5.50 11.73 12.82
C LEU A 153 5.54 10.56 11.82
N ILE A 154 5.12 10.76 10.56
CA ILE A 154 5.22 9.72 9.53
C ILE A 154 6.68 9.26 9.35
N LYS A 155 7.62 10.20 9.27
CA LYS A 155 9.06 9.89 9.19
C LYS A 155 9.52 9.07 10.39
N ALA A 156 9.10 9.44 11.60
CA ALA A 156 9.47 8.74 12.83
C ALA A 156 8.93 7.31 12.87
N VAL A 157 7.68 7.09 12.42
CA VAL A 157 7.06 5.75 12.33
C VAL A 157 7.84 4.86 11.37
N PHE A 158 8.14 5.33 10.15
CA PHE A 158 8.91 4.55 9.17
C PHE A 158 10.36 4.32 9.62
N THR A 159 11.01 5.31 10.24
CA THR A 159 12.37 5.14 10.80
C THR A 159 12.37 4.06 11.88
N TRP A 160 11.39 4.11 12.78
CA TRP A 160 11.24 3.11 13.82
C TRP A 160 10.96 1.72 13.24
N ALA A 161 10.02 1.61 12.29
CA ALA A 161 9.69 0.35 11.63
C ALA A 161 10.89 -0.27 10.89
N GLY A 162 11.71 0.57 10.25
CA GLY A 162 12.97 0.13 9.61
C GLY A 162 13.98 -0.43 10.63
N ARG A 163 14.12 0.21 11.80
CA ARG A 163 14.97 -0.30 12.89
C ARG A 163 14.49 -1.63 13.46
N GLN A 164 13.18 -1.88 13.44
CA GLN A 164 12.58 -3.14 13.85
C GLN A 164 12.53 -4.19 12.73
N SER A 165 13.09 -3.89 11.56
CA SER A 165 13.06 -4.76 10.35
C SER A 165 11.64 -5.13 9.89
N ILE A 166 10.63 -4.31 10.24
CA ILE A 166 9.24 -4.50 9.79
C ILE A 166 9.11 -4.12 8.31
N THR A 167 9.81 -3.06 7.89
CA THR A 167 9.85 -2.63 6.48
C THR A 167 11.22 -2.09 6.11
N SER A 168 11.62 -2.30 4.86
CA SER A 168 12.82 -1.67 4.27
C SER A 168 12.50 -0.35 3.56
N VAL A 169 11.22 -0.06 3.34
CA VAL A 169 10.76 1.12 2.60
C VAL A 169 10.58 2.31 3.54
N HIS A 170 11.05 3.49 3.11
CA HIS A 170 10.90 4.74 3.86
C HIS A 170 10.46 5.88 2.93
N PRO A 171 9.19 5.90 2.48
CA PRO A 171 8.70 6.84 1.47
C PRO A 171 8.71 8.31 1.95
N ALA A 172 8.58 8.54 3.25
CA ALA A 172 8.64 9.89 3.82
C ALA A 172 10.05 10.51 3.85
N ARG A 173 11.11 9.73 3.60
CA ARG A 173 12.50 10.19 3.75
C ARG A 173 12.80 11.41 2.88
N VAL A 174 12.35 11.40 1.64
CA VAL A 174 12.61 12.44 0.64
C VAL A 174 11.65 13.63 0.73
N VAL A 175 10.57 13.54 1.51
CA VAL A 175 9.60 14.61 1.63
C VAL A 175 10.19 15.76 2.44
N GLN A 176 10.24 16.95 1.85
CA GLN A 176 10.75 18.16 2.52
C GLN A 176 9.68 18.76 3.43
N LEU A 177 10.12 19.36 4.54
CA LEU A 177 9.25 20.11 5.42
C LEU A 177 8.97 21.51 4.85
N LEU A 178 7.82 22.05 5.18
CA LEU A 178 7.44 23.41 4.82
C LEU A 178 8.29 24.42 5.59
N ARG A 179 8.57 25.57 4.96
CA ARG A 179 9.26 26.66 5.65
C ARG A 179 8.35 27.23 6.75
N GLU A 180 8.85 27.26 7.97
CA GLU A 180 8.14 27.81 9.12
C GLU A 180 8.57 29.27 9.35
N ASN A 181 7.62 30.16 9.61
CA ASN A 181 7.92 31.50 10.10
C ASN A 181 7.78 31.49 11.63
N ASN A 182 8.91 31.29 12.31
CA ASN A 182 8.95 31.17 13.76
C ASN A 182 9.37 32.50 14.45
N ALA A 183 9.19 33.64 13.79
CA ALA A 183 9.47 34.94 14.38
C ALA A 183 8.57 35.13 15.64
N ARG A 184 9.16 35.05 16.80
CA ARG A 184 8.50 35.41 18.08
C ARG A 184 8.58 36.91 18.24
N GLN A 185 7.47 37.63 18.20
CA GLN A 185 7.38 39.00 18.67
C GLN A 185 7.40 38.97 20.20
N ARG A 186 8.47 39.46 20.79
CA ARG A 186 8.51 39.73 22.21
C ARG A 186 8.09 41.19 22.39
N TYR A 187 6.98 41.40 23.06
CA TYR A 187 6.59 42.73 23.51
C TYR A 187 7.24 42.92 24.86
N PHE A 188 7.95 44.06 25.03
CA PHE A 188 8.33 44.54 26.33
C PHE A 188 7.11 45.36 26.85
N THR A 189 6.55 44.97 27.97
CA THR A 189 5.66 45.82 28.74
C THR A 189 6.58 46.70 29.62
N GLU A 190 6.49 48.02 29.47
CA GLU A 190 7.04 48.96 30.44
C GLU A 190 6.16 48.88 31.68
N ASP A 191 6.77 48.46 32.83
CA ASP A 191 6.15 48.57 34.15
C ASP A 191 6.44 49.97 34.70
#